data_19b219c59530d8837052618cf8d7094e
#
_entry.id   19b219c59530d8837052618cf8d7094e
#
_cell.length_a   1.000
_cell.length_b   1.000
_cell.length_c   1.000
_cell.angle_alpha   90.00
_cell.angle_beta   90.00
_cell.angle_gamma   90.00
#
_symmetry.space_group_name_H-M   'P 1'
#
loop_
_entity.id
_entity.type
_entity.pdbx_description
1 polymer ?
#
loop_
_entity_poly.entity_id
_entity_poly.type
_entity_poly.pdbx_seq_one_letter_code
_entity_poly.pdbx_strand_id
1 'polypeptide(L)'
;MIKPTDIFLPFNLQTLNTEYRIGVDAFRYQTHLSELSEIDVGVIFGSEGKSENSAAYLRILTNFRGADLKISMIEYARQTLYSFGIETAIKKSGFWFEVADVQGDEHYTLVSLGLHRDLSETLFAQIEYHHNGAGTDDPSAYTQKINEIAYRK
;
A
#
# COMPACT_ATOMS: atom_id res chain seq x y z
N MET A 1 -3.24 -2.30 -10.06
CA MET A 1 -3.73 -1.43 -8.95
C MET A 1 -2.56 -1.06 -8.05
N ILE A 2 -2.29 0.23 -7.89
CA ILE A 2 -1.26 0.75 -6.96
C ILE A 2 -1.97 1.05 -5.64
N LYS A 3 -1.49 0.43 -4.55
CA LYS A 3 -2.04 0.65 -3.21
C LYS A 3 -1.02 1.40 -2.35
N PRO A 4 -1.42 2.47 -1.64
CA PRO A 4 -0.54 3.20 -0.71
C PRO A 4 0.15 2.32 0.34
N THR A 5 -0.44 1.17 0.65
CA THR A 5 0.11 0.21 1.63
C THR A 5 1.07 -0.83 1.04
N ASP A 6 1.37 -0.81 -0.26
CA ASP A 6 2.29 -1.75 -0.91
C ASP A 6 3.78 -1.33 -0.75
N ILE A 7 4.15 -0.86 0.45
CA ILE A 7 5.50 -0.36 0.72
C ILE A 7 6.54 -1.45 0.90
N PHE A 8 6.14 -2.69 1.23
CA PHE A 8 7.06 -3.80 1.50
C PHE A 8 7.46 -4.59 0.26
N LEU A 9 6.77 -4.41 -0.85
CA LEU A 9 7.02 -5.09 -2.11
C LEU A 9 7.06 -4.06 -3.24
N PRO A 10 8.05 -3.15 -3.24
CA PRO A 10 8.14 -2.15 -4.29
C PRO A 10 8.30 -2.83 -5.65
N PHE A 11 7.52 -2.38 -6.60
CA PHE A 11 7.58 -2.85 -7.98
C PHE A 11 8.91 -2.36 -8.59
N ASN A 12 9.88 -3.25 -8.72
CA ASN A 12 11.13 -2.91 -9.37
C ASN A 12 10.96 -3.08 -10.89
N LEU A 13 10.82 -1.96 -11.60
CA LEU A 13 10.69 -1.93 -13.07
C LEU A 13 11.90 -2.50 -13.81
N GLN A 14 13.03 -2.70 -13.14
CA GLN A 14 14.25 -3.26 -13.72
C GLN A 14 14.30 -4.79 -13.65
N THR A 15 13.43 -5.44 -12.92
CA THR A 15 13.37 -6.90 -12.86
C THR A 15 12.61 -7.44 -14.08
N LEU A 16 13.34 -8.11 -14.97
CA LEU A 16 12.77 -8.83 -16.13
C LEU A 16 11.81 -9.96 -15.74
N ASN A 17 11.88 -10.43 -14.51
CA ASN A 17 11.00 -11.47 -13.97
C ASN A 17 10.16 -10.90 -12.83
N THR A 18 8.92 -10.54 -13.12
CA THR A 18 7.95 -9.98 -12.18
C THR A 18 7.42 -11.00 -11.16
N GLU A 19 7.68 -12.30 -11.37
CA GLU A 19 7.25 -13.38 -10.47
C GLU A 19 8.27 -13.62 -9.34
N TYR A 20 9.54 -13.25 -9.55
CA TYR A 20 10.57 -13.44 -8.53
C TYR A 20 10.61 -12.25 -7.58
N ARG A 21 10.04 -12.42 -6.40
CA ARG A 21 10.10 -11.45 -5.30
C ARG A 21 11.08 -11.95 -4.26
N ILE A 22 11.97 -11.08 -3.81
CA ILE A 22 12.86 -11.38 -2.69
C ILE A 22 11.98 -11.58 -1.46
N GLY A 23 12.10 -12.73 -0.80
CA GLY A 23 11.41 -13.00 0.45
C GLY A 23 11.94 -12.10 1.57
N VAL A 24 11.09 -11.85 2.56
CA VAL A 24 11.47 -11.16 3.79
C VAL A 24 11.21 -12.09 4.97
N ASP A 25 12.08 -12.07 5.97
CA ASP A 25 11.86 -12.79 7.21
C ASP A 25 10.81 -12.03 8.02
N ALA A 26 9.74 -12.72 8.40
CA ALA A 26 8.64 -12.08 9.12
C ALA A 26 7.99 -13.04 10.11
N PHE A 27 7.50 -12.49 11.21
CA PHE A 27 6.52 -13.15 12.06
C PHE A 27 5.15 -12.52 11.80
N ARG A 28 4.15 -13.34 11.50
CA ARG A 28 2.78 -12.91 11.21
C ARG A 28 1.80 -13.69 12.06
N TYR A 29 0.85 -12.99 12.64
CA TYR A 29 -0.31 -13.57 13.31
C TYR A 29 -1.58 -13.02 12.68
N GLN A 30 -2.45 -13.93 12.26
CA GLN A 30 -3.70 -13.64 11.59
C GLN A 30 -4.82 -14.41 12.28
N THR A 31 -5.92 -13.73 12.59
CA THR A 31 -7.09 -14.38 13.19
C THR A 31 -8.39 -13.71 12.73
N HIS A 32 -9.42 -14.52 12.62
CA HIS A 32 -10.77 -14.05 12.30
C HIS A 32 -11.46 -13.56 13.57
N LEU A 33 -12.04 -12.37 13.53
CA LEU A 33 -12.90 -11.81 14.57
C LEU A 33 -14.35 -12.20 14.33
N SER A 34 -14.74 -12.41 13.08
CA SER A 34 -16.03 -12.90 12.63
C SER A 34 -15.88 -13.54 11.23
N GLU A 35 -16.98 -14.03 10.65
CA GLU A 35 -16.96 -14.61 9.29
C GLU A 35 -16.44 -13.65 8.21
N LEU A 36 -16.59 -12.34 8.42
CA LEU A 36 -16.23 -11.29 7.47
C LEU A 36 -15.24 -10.27 8.04
N SER A 37 -14.61 -10.59 9.18
CA SER A 37 -13.68 -9.67 9.83
C SER A 37 -12.41 -10.39 10.27
N GLU A 38 -11.27 -9.79 10.02
CA GLU A 38 -9.97 -10.34 10.28
C GLU A 38 -9.04 -9.27 10.87
N ILE A 39 -8.21 -9.71 11.81
CA ILE A 39 -7.03 -8.96 12.28
C ILE A 39 -5.77 -9.66 11.78
N ASP A 40 -4.82 -8.87 11.31
CA ASP A 40 -3.54 -9.32 10.80
C ASP A 40 -2.44 -8.41 11.36
N VAL A 41 -1.53 -8.98 12.13
CA VAL A 41 -0.40 -8.27 12.72
C VAL A 41 0.90 -8.97 12.33
N GLY A 42 1.95 -8.19 12.16
CA GLY A 42 3.24 -8.78 11.84
C GLY A 42 4.41 -7.87 12.13
N VAL A 43 5.57 -8.51 12.24
CA VAL A 43 6.87 -7.86 12.31
C VAL A 43 7.71 -8.43 11.17
N ILE A 44 8.29 -7.54 10.39
CA ILE A 44 9.18 -7.86 9.27
C ILE A 44 10.59 -7.50 9.71
N PHE A 45 11.49 -8.46 9.65
CA PHE A 45 12.87 -8.28 10.04
C PHE A 45 13.68 -7.77 8.85
N GLY A 46 14.31 -6.63 9.04
CA GLY A 46 15.23 -6.07 8.05
C GLY A 46 16.57 -6.79 8.02
N SER A 47 17.38 -6.44 7.02
CA SER A 47 18.74 -6.96 6.92
C SER A 47 19.54 -6.71 8.20
N GLU A 48 20.32 -7.71 8.61
CA GLU A 48 21.16 -7.69 9.82
C GLU A 48 20.39 -7.57 11.16
N GLY A 49 19.04 -7.74 11.16
CA GLY A 49 18.23 -7.65 12.38
C GLY A 49 18.20 -6.25 13.02
N LYS A 50 18.55 -5.21 12.28
CA LYS A 50 18.52 -3.83 12.78
C LYS A 50 17.08 -3.32 12.80
N SER A 51 16.69 -2.68 13.91
CA SER A 51 15.35 -2.09 14.07
C SER A 51 15.04 -1.01 13.02
N GLU A 52 16.07 -0.29 12.57
CA GLU A 52 15.96 0.76 11.55
C GLU A 52 15.48 0.23 10.17
N ASN A 53 15.74 -1.05 9.88
CA ASN A 53 15.35 -1.72 8.66
C ASN A 53 14.14 -2.66 8.86
N SER A 54 13.63 -2.76 10.07
CA SER A 54 12.51 -3.61 10.44
C SER A 54 11.21 -2.83 10.32
N ALA A 55 10.10 -3.55 10.17
CA ALA A 55 8.77 -2.96 10.13
C ALA A 55 7.81 -3.73 11.02
N ALA A 56 6.81 -3.03 11.52
CA ALA A 56 5.68 -3.64 12.21
C ALA A 56 4.37 -3.16 11.59
N TYR A 57 3.37 -4.00 11.57
CA TYR A 57 2.07 -3.61 11.06
C TYR A 57 0.92 -4.22 11.84
N LEU A 58 -0.19 -3.50 11.83
CA LEU A 58 -1.52 -3.93 12.23
C LEU A 58 -2.47 -3.63 11.09
N ARG A 59 -3.28 -4.62 10.71
CA ARG A 59 -4.31 -4.47 9.68
C ARG A 59 -5.61 -5.09 10.17
N ILE A 60 -6.71 -4.39 9.95
CA ILE A 60 -8.06 -4.85 10.21
C ILE A 60 -8.80 -4.84 8.88
N LEU A 61 -9.38 -5.98 8.53
CA LEU A 61 -10.24 -6.16 7.38
C LEU A 61 -11.64 -6.50 7.88
N THR A 62 -12.65 -5.89 7.30
CA THR A 62 -14.05 -6.21 7.61
C THR A 62 -14.93 -5.92 6.41
N ASN A 63 -16.08 -6.61 6.33
CA ASN A 63 -17.11 -6.30 5.35
C ASN A 63 -18.29 -5.63 6.03
N PHE A 64 -18.72 -4.53 5.49
CA PHE A 64 -19.90 -3.82 5.94
C PHE A 64 -20.83 -3.55 4.75
N ARG A 65 -22.01 -4.19 4.75
CA ARG A 65 -23.05 -4.03 3.72
C ARG A 65 -22.56 -4.29 2.28
N GLY A 66 -21.66 -5.25 2.11
CA GLY A 66 -21.10 -5.60 0.80
C GLY A 66 -19.94 -4.72 0.36
N ALA A 67 -19.43 -3.86 1.22
CA ALA A 67 -18.18 -3.14 1.02
C ALA A 67 -17.09 -3.71 1.94
N ASP A 68 -15.95 -4.02 1.37
CA ASP A 68 -14.76 -4.43 2.11
C ASP A 68 -14.03 -3.18 2.60
N LEU A 69 -13.82 -3.11 3.90
CA LEU A 69 -13.14 -2.02 4.59
C LEU A 69 -11.80 -2.52 5.10
N LYS A 70 -10.76 -1.70 4.93
CA LYS A 70 -9.40 -1.96 5.42
C LYS A 70 -8.91 -0.76 6.23
N ILE A 71 -8.42 -1.03 7.42
CA ILE A 71 -7.68 -0.06 8.23
C ILE A 71 -6.31 -0.65 8.50
N SER A 72 -5.25 0.13 8.31
CA SER A 72 -3.90 -0.33 8.59
C SER A 72 -3.07 0.74 9.29
N MET A 73 -2.16 0.27 10.14
CA MET A 73 -1.08 1.05 10.70
C MET A 73 0.22 0.30 10.40
N ILE A 74 1.19 0.98 9.83
CA ILE A 74 2.48 0.40 9.45
C ILE A 74 3.58 1.32 9.98
N GLU A 75 4.49 0.77 10.75
CA GLU A 75 5.69 1.46 11.22
C GLU A 75 6.90 0.92 10.46
N TYR A 76 7.63 1.78 9.79
CA TYR A 76 8.80 1.42 9.00
C TYR A 76 9.76 2.61 8.86
N ALA A 77 11.07 2.36 9.04
CA ALA A 77 12.12 3.34 8.77
C ALA A 77 11.86 4.73 9.39
N ARG A 78 11.43 4.79 10.68
CA ARG A 78 11.10 6.00 11.43
C ARG A 78 9.88 6.77 10.89
N GLN A 79 9.07 6.10 10.09
CA GLN A 79 7.80 6.62 9.60
C GLN A 79 6.65 5.74 10.07
N THR A 80 5.51 6.36 10.33
CA THR A 80 4.26 5.65 10.61
C THR A 80 3.25 6.00 9.54
N LEU A 81 2.69 4.99 8.91
CA LEU A 81 1.64 5.11 7.91
C LEU A 81 0.33 4.64 8.52
N TYR A 82 -0.69 5.48 8.46
CA TYR A 82 -2.07 5.15 8.76
C TYR A 82 -2.87 5.11 7.47
N SER A 83 -3.61 4.05 7.23
CA SER A 83 -4.41 3.95 6.02
C SER A 83 -5.84 3.51 6.27
N PHE A 84 -6.71 3.96 5.37
CA PHE A 84 -8.07 3.51 5.23
C PHE A 84 -8.35 3.16 3.78
N GLY A 85 -9.00 2.03 3.55
CA GLY A 85 -9.40 1.59 2.23
C GLY A 85 -10.85 1.09 2.23
N ILE A 86 -11.50 1.28 1.11
CA ILE A 86 -12.83 0.71 0.82
C ILE A 86 -12.83 0.12 -0.58
N GLU A 87 -13.38 -1.08 -0.71
CA GLU A 87 -13.59 -1.75 -1.98
C GLU A 87 -15.03 -2.28 -2.03
N THR A 88 -15.73 -2.02 -3.11
CA THR A 88 -17.12 -2.47 -3.27
C THR A 88 -17.47 -2.69 -4.72
N ALA A 89 -18.49 -3.52 -4.95
CA ALA A 89 -19.05 -3.75 -6.27
C ALA A 89 -20.50 -3.25 -6.32
N ILE A 90 -20.80 -2.43 -7.31
CA ILE A 90 -22.14 -1.93 -7.58
C ILE A 90 -22.56 -2.42 -8.97
N LYS A 91 -23.46 -3.41 -9.03
CA LYS A 91 -23.86 -4.10 -10.26
C LYS A 91 -22.65 -4.76 -10.95
N LYS A 92 -22.29 -4.28 -12.16
CA LYS A 92 -21.16 -4.78 -12.97
C LYS A 92 -19.91 -3.90 -12.84
N SER A 93 -19.89 -2.97 -11.91
CA SER A 93 -18.76 -2.06 -11.70
C SER A 93 -18.17 -2.29 -10.33
N GLY A 94 -16.84 -2.38 -10.25
CA GLY A 94 -16.09 -2.36 -9.00
C GLY A 94 -15.50 -0.98 -8.77
N PHE A 95 -15.48 -0.55 -7.54
CA PHE A 95 -14.92 0.71 -7.08
C PHE A 95 -13.98 0.44 -5.93
N TRP A 96 -12.84 1.12 -5.89
CA TRP A 96 -11.95 1.13 -4.74
C TRP A 96 -11.43 2.54 -4.46
N PHE A 97 -11.19 2.78 -3.20
CA PHE A 97 -10.56 4.01 -2.70
C PHE A 97 -9.61 3.61 -1.57
N GLU A 98 -8.43 4.19 -1.54
CA GLU A 98 -7.48 4.06 -0.45
C GLU A 98 -6.81 5.41 -0.19
N VAL A 99 -6.72 5.79 1.06
CA VAL A 99 -5.96 6.95 1.53
C VAL A 99 -4.98 6.49 2.60
N ALA A 100 -3.77 7.04 2.58
CA ALA A 100 -2.80 6.85 3.63
C ALA A 100 -2.16 8.17 4.02
N ASP A 101 -1.98 8.37 5.32
CA ASP A 101 -1.26 9.47 5.94
C ASP A 101 0.07 8.95 6.48
N VAL A 102 1.16 9.52 6.01
CA VAL A 102 2.52 9.12 6.41
C VAL A 102 3.10 10.21 7.29
N GLN A 103 3.48 9.82 8.50
CA GLN A 103 4.05 10.70 9.54
C GLN A 103 5.45 10.24 9.90
N GLY A 104 6.38 11.18 10.10
CA GLY A 104 7.77 10.91 10.45
C GLY A 104 8.65 12.11 10.14
N ASP A 105 9.82 11.87 9.55
CA ASP A 105 10.73 12.94 9.13
C ASP A 105 10.08 13.85 8.05
N GLU A 106 9.17 13.30 7.26
CA GLU A 106 8.29 14.02 6.34
C GLU A 106 6.84 13.64 6.62
N HIS A 107 5.91 14.58 6.35
CA HIS A 107 4.48 14.33 6.45
C HIS A 107 3.85 14.52 5.07
N TYR A 108 3.20 13.47 4.58
CA TYR A 108 2.52 13.50 3.29
C TYR A 108 1.37 12.52 3.22
N THR A 109 0.49 12.72 2.26
CA THR A 109 -0.69 11.87 2.05
C THR A 109 -0.59 11.19 0.69
N LEU A 110 -0.97 9.92 0.67
CA LEU A 110 -1.14 9.11 -0.53
C LEU A 110 -2.62 8.85 -0.75
N VAL A 111 -3.09 8.96 -1.99
CA VAL A 111 -4.48 8.67 -2.34
C VAL A 111 -4.51 7.83 -3.60
N SER A 112 -5.27 6.75 -3.59
CA SER A 112 -5.59 5.96 -4.77
C SER A 112 -7.09 5.75 -4.87
N LEU A 113 -7.62 5.89 -6.05
CA LEU A 113 -9.01 5.55 -6.34
C LEU A 113 -9.13 4.96 -7.73
N GLY A 114 -10.09 4.10 -7.92
CA GLY A 114 -10.33 3.54 -9.22
C GLY A 114 -11.72 2.94 -9.37
N LEU A 115 -12.06 2.79 -10.62
CA LEU A 115 -13.30 2.20 -11.09
C LEU A 115 -12.98 1.21 -12.20
N HIS A 116 -13.60 0.06 -12.15
CA HIS A 116 -13.58 -0.88 -13.27
C HIS A 116 -15.00 -1.35 -13.65
N ARG A 117 -15.16 -1.77 -14.88
CA ARG A 117 -16.41 -2.31 -15.38
C ARG A 117 -16.21 -3.24 -16.55
N ASP A 118 -16.93 -4.36 -16.54
CA ASP A 118 -17.10 -5.22 -17.71
C ASP A 118 -18.09 -4.57 -18.64
N LEU A 119 -17.63 -4.15 -19.83
CA LEU A 119 -18.45 -3.55 -20.88
C LEU A 119 -19.13 -4.61 -21.74
N SER A 120 -18.46 -5.76 -21.94
CA SER A 120 -18.97 -6.95 -22.58
C SER A 120 -18.25 -8.19 -22.02
N GLU A 121 -18.56 -9.39 -22.53
CA GLU A 121 -17.88 -10.64 -22.14
C GLU A 121 -16.37 -10.63 -22.46
N THR A 122 -15.94 -9.79 -23.40
CA THR A 122 -14.55 -9.72 -23.88
C THR A 122 -13.90 -8.36 -23.69
N LEU A 123 -14.64 -7.36 -23.20
CA LEU A 123 -14.15 -5.99 -23.03
C LEU A 123 -14.30 -5.53 -21.59
N PHE A 124 -13.17 -5.20 -20.99
CA PHE A 124 -13.03 -4.64 -19.65
C PHE A 124 -12.48 -3.21 -19.76
N ALA A 125 -13.00 -2.30 -18.95
CA ALA A 125 -12.51 -0.94 -18.84
C ALA A 125 -12.17 -0.64 -17.39
N GLN A 126 -11.03 0.02 -17.18
CA GLN A 126 -10.54 0.47 -15.87
C GLN A 126 -9.98 1.88 -15.98
N ILE A 127 -10.28 2.70 -14.97
CA ILE A 127 -9.65 4.00 -14.75
C ILE A 127 -9.12 4.04 -13.33
N GLU A 128 -7.92 4.58 -13.15
CA GLU A 128 -7.25 4.69 -11.86
C GLU A 128 -6.60 6.08 -11.73
N TYR A 129 -6.76 6.68 -10.57
CA TYR A 129 -6.07 7.90 -10.17
C TYR A 129 -5.20 7.61 -8.95
N HIS A 130 -3.98 8.09 -8.99
CA HIS A 130 -3.04 8.00 -7.87
C HIS A 130 -2.40 9.37 -7.62
N HIS A 131 -2.44 9.80 -6.36
CA HIS A 131 -1.74 10.99 -5.87
C HIS A 131 -0.68 10.58 -4.85
N ASN A 132 0.52 11.08 -5.03
CA ASN A 132 1.62 10.91 -4.09
C ASN A 132 2.10 12.27 -3.59
N GLY A 133 1.71 12.63 -2.36
CA GLY A 133 2.06 13.91 -1.75
C GLY A 133 3.55 14.08 -1.42
N ALA A 134 4.36 12.99 -1.42
CA ALA A 134 5.81 13.08 -1.32
C ALA A 134 6.49 13.51 -2.63
N GLY A 135 5.75 13.52 -3.74
CA GLY A 135 6.23 13.96 -5.04
C GLY A 135 6.49 15.47 -5.10
N THR A 136 7.11 15.89 -6.19
CA THR A 136 7.27 17.31 -6.51
C THR A 136 6.83 17.55 -7.95
N ASP A 137 6.15 18.67 -8.18
CA ASP A 137 5.76 19.13 -9.51
C ASP A 137 6.83 20.01 -10.16
N ASP A 138 7.90 20.32 -9.43
CA ASP A 138 9.02 21.10 -9.94
C ASP A 138 10.07 20.18 -10.61
N PRO A 139 10.23 20.23 -11.94
CA PRO A 139 11.21 19.42 -12.66
C PRO A 139 12.66 19.65 -12.19
N SER A 140 12.98 20.85 -11.71
CA SER A 140 14.33 21.19 -11.21
C SER A 140 14.66 20.48 -9.90
N ALA A 141 13.65 20.09 -9.11
CA ALA A 141 13.80 19.38 -7.85
C ALA A 141 13.89 17.85 -8.01
N TYR A 142 13.63 17.27 -9.19
CA TYR A 142 13.67 15.82 -9.39
C TYR A 142 15.02 15.20 -9.05
N THR A 143 16.11 15.82 -9.48
CA THR A 143 17.46 15.31 -9.23
C THR A 143 17.81 15.35 -7.74
N GLN A 144 17.37 16.37 -7.01
CA GLN A 144 17.55 16.46 -5.56
C GLN A 144 16.77 15.36 -4.83
N LYS A 145 15.51 15.17 -5.16
CA LYS A 145 14.66 14.14 -4.56
C LYS A 145 15.20 12.73 -4.82
N ILE A 146 15.69 12.45 -6.02
CA ILE A 146 16.31 11.14 -6.34
C ILE A 146 17.56 10.92 -5.48
N ASN A 147 18.40 11.92 -5.30
CA ASN A 147 19.60 11.83 -4.48
C ASN A 147 19.25 11.61 -3.00
N GLU A 148 18.27 12.34 -2.44
CA GLU A 148 17.81 12.15 -1.07
C GLU A 148 17.33 10.72 -0.81
N ILE A 149 16.58 10.12 -1.74
CA ILE A 149 16.13 8.73 -1.65
C ILE A 149 17.32 7.75 -1.74
N ALA A 150 18.32 8.03 -2.60
CA ALA A 150 19.47 7.17 -2.80
C ALA A 150 20.44 7.16 -1.60
N TYR A 151 20.54 8.26 -0.85
CA TYR A 151 21.42 8.38 0.33
C TYR A 151 20.78 7.92 1.64
N ARG A 152 19.48 7.60 1.66
CA ARG A 152 18.78 7.04 2.83
C ARG A 152 18.91 5.51 2.97
N LYS A 153 19.93 4.92 2.31
CA LYS A 153 20.25 3.47 2.42
C LYS A 153 21.15 3.18 3.60
#